data_5167f98b9199c756931065540e31facd
#
_entry.id   5167f98b9199c756931065540e31facd
#
_cell.length_a   1.000
_cell.length_b   1.000
_cell.length_c   1.000
_cell.angle_alpha   90.00
_cell.angle_beta   90.00
_cell.angle_gamma   90.00
#
_symmetry.space_group_name_H-M   'P 1'
#
loop_
_entity.id
_entity.type
_entity.pdbx_description
1 polymer ?
#
loop_
_entity_poly.entity_id
_entity_poly.type
_entity_poly.pdbx_seq_one_letter_code
_entity_poly.pdbx_strand_id
1 'polypeptide(L)'
;MAWGLIKTEAFQEDFEELVAYYAIAASKKSLKKFVDSIEGATRFLAENPMIHSVSRKFYLSSGGYREHFVGNYVIIYRIEGLLVILCRLFHQRRNYQQF
;
A
#
# COMPACT_ATOMS: atom_id res chain seq x y z
N MET A 1 19.18 -4.89 -9.93
CA MET A 1 18.52 -6.17 -9.65
C MET A 1 17.02 -5.98 -9.70
N ALA A 2 16.31 -6.85 -10.40
CA ALA A 2 14.86 -6.74 -10.53
C ALA A 2 14.16 -7.44 -9.36
N TRP A 3 13.24 -6.72 -8.74
CA TRP A 3 12.35 -7.27 -7.71
C TRP A 3 11.05 -7.74 -8.37
N GLY A 4 10.50 -8.86 -7.89
CA GLY A 4 9.15 -9.24 -8.25
C GLY A 4 8.14 -8.47 -7.38
N LEU A 5 6.96 -8.19 -7.93
CA LEU A 5 5.90 -7.49 -7.20
C LEU A 5 4.67 -8.38 -7.13
N ILE A 6 4.15 -8.56 -5.92
CA ILE A 6 2.91 -9.31 -5.69
C ILE A 6 1.95 -8.39 -4.95
N LYS A 7 0.71 -8.35 -5.41
CA LYS A 7 -0.39 -7.69 -4.72
C LYS A 7 -1.28 -8.77 -4.13
N THR A 8 -1.46 -8.77 -2.81
CA THR A 8 -2.34 -9.74 -2.18
C THR A 8 -3.79 -9.47 -2.55
N GLU A 9 -4.63 -10.47 -2.37
CA GLU A 9 -6.07 -10.30 -2.56
C GLU A 9 -6.62 -9.18 -1.65
N ALA A 10 -6.15 -9.14 -0.41
CA ALA A 10 -6.58 -8.10 0.54
C ALA A 10 -6.19 -6.70 0.07
N PHE A 11 -4.97 -6.54 -0.48
CA PHE A 11 -4.54 -5.25 -1.04
C PHE A 11 -5.44 -4.84 -2.21
N GLN A 12 -5.74 -5.78 -3.10
CA GLN A 12 -6.59 -5.51 -4.27
C GLN A 12 -8.01 -5.13 -3.84
N GLU A 13 -8.56 -5.82 -2.86
CA GLU A 13 -9.88 -5.49 -2.30
C GLU A 13 -9.89 -4.11 -1.67
N ASP A 14 -8.87 -3.78 -0.90
CA ASP A 14 -8.73 -2.44 -0.30
C ASP A 14 -8.73 -1.37 -1.39
N PHE A 15 -7.97 -1.59 -2.45
CA PHE A 15 -7.87 -0.64 -3.56
C PHE A 15 -9.21 -0.49 -4.28
N GLU A 16 -9.88 -1.60 -4.59
CA GLU A 16 -11.17 -1.58 -5.28
C GLU A 16 -12.25 -0.87 -4.46
N GLU A 17 -12.27 -1.07 -3.15
CA GLU A 17 -13.21 -0.37 -2.26
C GLU A 17 -12.99 1.14 -2.29
N LEU A 18 -11.73 1.57 -2.29
CA LEU A 18 -11.41 2.99 -2.35
C LEU A 18 -11.76 3.59 -3.70
N VAL A 19 -11.50 2.86 -4.79
CA VAL A 19 -11.91 3.29 -6.14
C VAL A 19 -13.42 3.46 -6.22
N ALA A 20 -14.17 2.51 -5.68
CA ALA A 20 -15.64 2.58 -5.66
C ALA A 20 -16.12 3.80 -4.86
N TYR A 21 -15.50 4.06 -3.72
CA TYR A 21 -15.82 5.23 -2.90
C TYR A 21 -15.59 6.53 -3.68
N TYR A 22 -14.43 6.68 -4.32
CA TYR A 22 -14.12 7.87 -5.10
C TYR A 22 -15.04 8.03 -6.30
N ALA A 23 -15.46 6.93 -6.93
CA ALA A 23 -16.35 6.98 -8.07
C ALA A 23 -17.72 7.54 -7.72
N ILE A 24 -18.16 7.35 -6.48
CA ILE A 24 -19.46 7.83 -6.00
C ILE A 24 -19.34 9.21 -5.35
N ALA A 25 -18.34 9.39 -4.48
CA ALA A 25 -18.25 10.53 -3.58
C ALA A 25 -17.36 11.68 -4.09
N ALA A 26 -16.60 11.46 -5.16
CA ALA A 26 -15.62 12.43 -5.64
C ALA A 26 -15.76 12.67 -7.14
N SER A 27 -14.99 13.65 -7.66
CA SER A 27 -14.95 13.94 -9.08
C SER A 27 -14.10 12.90 -9.83
N LYS A 28 -14.28 12.84 -11.16
CA LYS A 28 -13.43 12.01 -12.02
C LYS A 28 -11.96 12.39 -11.90
N LYS A 29 -11.67 13.68 -11.73
CA LYS A 29 -10.32 14.20 -11.56
C LYS A 29 -9.71 13.68 -10.26
N SER A 30 -10.47 13.68 -9.17
CA SER A 30 -10.00 13.16 -7.87
C SER A 30 -9.78 11.66 -7.92
N LEU A 31 -10.67 10.92 -8.58
CA LEU A 31 -10.50 9.48 -8.77
C LEU A 31 -9.22 9.17 -9.55
N LYS A 32 -9.01 9.86 -10.66
CA LYS A 32 -7.80 9.66 -11.47
C LYS A 32 -6.55 9.97 -10.67
N LYS A 33 -6.56 11.06 -9.91
CA LYS A 33 -5.42 11.45 -9.08
C LYS A 33 -5.11 10.38 -8.04
N PHE A 34 -6.14 9.83 -7.40
CA PHE A 34 -5.97 8.75 -6.42
C PHE A 34 -5.35 7.52 -7.07
N VAL A 35 -5.93 7.05 -8.19
CA VAL A 35 -5.43 5.86 -8.89
C VAL A 35 -3.99 6.06 -9.33
N ASP A 36 -3.67 7.19 -9.94
CA ASP A 36 -2.31 7.49 -10.39
C ASP A 36 -1.32 7.52 -9.23
N SER A 37 -1.71 8.06 -8.08
CA SER A 37 -0.87 8.12 -6.89
C SER A 37 -0.53 6.72 -6.37
N ILE A 38 -1.54 5.85 -6.29
CA ILE A 38 -1.33 4.49 -5.80
C ILE A 38 -0.49 3.68 -6.79
N GLU A 39 -0.80 3.78 -8.08
CA GLU A 39 -0.01 3.08 -9.11
C GLU A 39 1.44 3.55 -9.13
N GLY A 40 1.67 4.85 -8.99
CA GLY A 40 3.00 5.42 -8.91
C GLY A 40 3.77 4.89 -7.69
N ALA A 41 3.08 4.81 -6.55
CA ALA A 41 3.68 4.28 -5.32
C ALA A 41 4.04 2.80 -5.45
N THR A 42 3.18 1.99 -6.10
CA THR A 42 3.48 0.57 -6.31
C THR A 42 4.71 0.39 -7.21
N ARG A 43 4.83 1.19 -8.28
CA ARG A 43 6.02 1.14 -9.14
C ARG A 43 7.26 1.55 -8.37
N PHE A 44 7.17 2.61 -7.56
CA PHE A 44 8.29 3.08 -6.74
C PHE A 44 8.77 1.98 -5.79
N LEU A 45 7.85 1.31 -5.09
CA LEU A 45 8.19 0.24 -4.15
C LEU A 45 8.77 -0.98 -4.86
N ALA A 46 8.29 -1.29 -6.07
CA ALA A 46 8.83 -2.40 -6.85
C ALA A 46 10.30 -2.18 -7.21
N GLU A 47 10.73 -0.92 -7.32
CA GLU A 47 12.12 -0.58 -7.65
C GLU A 47 12.96 -0.28 -6.40
N ASN A 48 12.32 0.17 -5.32
CA ASN A 48 13.01 0.65 -4.12
C ASN A 48 12.40 0.08 -2.83
N PRO A 49 12.25 -1.25 -2.71
CA PRO A 49 11.52 -1.81 -1.55
C PRO A 49 12.24 -1.64 -0.22
N MET A 50 13.55 -1.41 -0.26
CA MET A 50 14.35 -1.24 0.95
C MET A 50 14.39 0.21 1.44
N ILE A 51 13.62 1.12 0.81
CA ILE A 51 13.60 2.54 1.19
C ILE A 51 13.16 2.75 2.65
N HIS A 52 12.30 1.87 3.14
CA HIS A 52 11.84 1.90 4.53
C HIS A 52 12.34 0.67 5.27
N SER A 53 12.73 0.85 6.53
CA SER A 53 13.02 -0.28 7.41
C SER A 53 11.70 -0.90 7.89
N VAL A 54 11.80 -2.08 8.50
CA VAL A 54 10.63 -2.74 9.13
C VAL A 54 10.04 -1.77 10.16
N SER A 55 8.70 -1.68 10.19
CA SER A 55 7.99 -0.78 11.09
C SER A 55 8.33 -1.12 12.55
N ARG A 56 8.45 -0.07 13.36
CA ARG A 56 8.68 -0.23 14.81
C ARG A 56 7.39 -0.46 15.57
N LYS A 57 6.24 -0.34 14.90
CA LYS A 57 4.95 -0.61 15.53
C LYS A 57 4.87 -2.09 15.86
N PHE A 58 4.57 -2.40 17.11
CA PHE A 58 4.57 -3.78 17.62
C PHE A 58 3.76 -4.74 16.73
N TYR A 59 2.56 -4.31 16.35
CA TYR A 59 1.66 -5.15 15.56
C TYR A 59 2.09 -5.33 14.09
N LEU A 60 3.06 -4.57 13.63
CA LEU A 60 3.62 -4.70 12.29
C LEU A 60 5.01 -5.32 12.29
N SER A 61 5.80 -5.02 13.32
CA SER A 61 7.20 -5.48 13.37
C SER A 61 7.33 -6.99 13.45
N SER A 62 6.41 -7.66 14.16
CA SER A 62 6.45 -9.12 14.31
C SER A 62 6.26 -9.85 12.98
N GLY A 63 5.59 -9.24 12.00
CA GLY A 63 5.40 -9.80 10.67
C GLY A 63 6.40 -9.29 9.65
N GLY A 64 7.35 -8.45 10.05
CA GLY A 64 8.32 -7.86 9.12
C GLY A 64 7.72 -6.83 8.19
N TYR A 65 6.58 -6.24 8.54
CA TYR A 65 5.88 -5.30 7.69
C TYR A 65 6.54 -3.93 7.67
N ARG A 66 6.47 -3.28 6.52
CA ARG A 66 6.96 -1.93 6.28
C ARG A 66 5.80 -1.05 5.86
N GLU A 67 5.92 0.25 6.10
CA GLU A 67 4.89 1.23 5.78
C GLU A 67 5.42 2.22 4.75
N HIS A 68 4.62 2.48 3.71
CA HIS A 68 4.92 3.52 2.73
C HIS A 68 3.72 4.46 2.65
N PHE A 69 3.92 5.73 3.01
CA PHE A 69 2.85 6.71 3.06
C PHE A 69 2.70 7.39 1.69
N VAL A 70 1.46 7.47 1.21
CA VAL A 70 1.11 8.09 -0.08
C VAL A 70 -0.06 9.03 0.17
N GLY A 71 0.21 10.33 0.26
CA GLY A 71 -0.84 11.30 0.60
C GLY A 71 -1.49 10.93 1.93
N ASN A 72 -2.80 10.73 1.91
CA ASN A 72 -3.55 10.35 3.12
C ASN A 72 -3.64 8.84 3.34
N TYR A 73 -2.89 8.07 2.55
CA TYR A 73 -2.97 6.60 2.57
C TYR A 73 -1.66 5.99 2.99
N VAL A 74 -1.70 4.73 3.40
CA VAL A 74 -0.50 3.96 3.73
C VAL A 74 -0.60 2.60 3.06
N ILE A 75 0.49 2.19 2.42
CA ILE A 75 0.67 0.86 1.88
C ILE A 75 1.47 0.06 2.88
N ILE A 76 0.90 -1.04 3.35
CA ILE A 76 1.60 -1.99 4.22
C ILE A 76 2.17 -3.07 3.31
N TYR A 77 3.48 -3.26 3.37
CA TYR A 77 4.14 -4.24 2.52
C TYR A 77 5.25 -4.96 3.28
N ARG A 78 5.72 -6.06 2.70
CA ARG A 78 6.87 -6.79 3.24
C ARG A 78 7.69 -7.34 2.08
N ILE A 79 8.89 -7.81 2.41
CA ILE A 79 9.83 -8.36 1.43
C ILE A 79 10.08 -9.82 1.80
N GLU A 80 9.95 -10.71 0.83
CA GLU A 80 10.34 -12.11 0.96
C GLU A 80 11.27 -12.46 -0.19
N GLY A 81 12.54 -12.73 0.12
CA GLY A 81 13.54 -12.96 -0.92
C GLY A 81 13.64 -11.77 -1.86
N LEU A 82 13.34 -11.98 -3.12
CA LEU A 82 13.32 -10.91 -4.13
C LEU A 82 11.89 -10.48 -4.47
N LEU A 83 10.92 -10.78 -3.60
CA LEU A 83 9.53 -10.41 -3.80
C LEU A 83 9.14 -9.26 -2.89
N VAL A 84 8.53 -8.24 -3.47
CA VAL A 84 7.87 -7.15 -2.75
C VAL A 84 6.39 -7.51 -2.70
N ILE A 85 5.85 -7.68 -1.51
CA ILE A 85 4.47 -8.12 -1.31
C ILE A 85 3.67 -6.97 -0.72
N LEU A 86 2.76 -6.42 -1.53
CA LEU A 86 1.84 -5.36 -1.08
C LEU A 86 0.68 -6.04 -0.37
N CYS A 87 0.59 -5.83 0.95
CA CYS A 87 -0.32 -6.60 1.80
C CYS A 87 -1.65 -5.90 2.05
N ARG A 88 -1.63 -4.60 2.32
CA ARG A 88 -2.84 -3.83 2.62
C ARG A 88 -2.68 -2.38 2.16
N LEU A 89 -3.81 -1.72 1.94
CA LEU A 89 -3.87 -0.29 1.62
C LEU A 89 -4.94 0.34 2.51
N PHE A 90 -4.55 1.30 3.35
CA PHE A 90 -5.46 1.94 4.30
C PHE A 90 -5.38 3.45 4.21
N HIS A 91 -6.47 4.12 4.58
CA HIS A 91 -6.41 5.53 4.91
C HIS A 91 -5.63 5.66 6.23
N GLN A 92 -4.75 6.66 6.35
CA GLN A 92 -3.89 6.81 7.55
C GLN A 92 -4.67 6.95 8.85
N ARG A 93 -5.91 7.44 8.79
CA ARG A 93 -6.76 7.61 9.98
C ARG A 93 -7.38 6.30 10.45
N ARG A 94 -7.36 5.27 9.61
CA ARG A 94 -7.93 3.99 9.98
C ARG A 94 -7.03 3.31 11.00
N ASN A 95 -7.67 2.74 12.04
CA ASN A 95 -6.94 1.93 13.00
C ASN A 95 -6.68 0.56 12.37
N TYR A 96 -5.41 0.23 12.13
CA TYR A 96 -5.03 -1.05 11.55
C TYR A 96 -4.20 -1.91 12.52
N GLN A 97 -4.41 -1.73 13.82
CA GLN A 97 -3.73 -2.52 14.85
C GLN A 97 -4.11 -4.00 14.79
N GLN A 98 -5.25 -4.30 14.23
CA GLN A 98 -5.75 -5.66 14.07
C GLN A 98 -5.19 -6.35 12.82
N PHE A 99 -4.26 -5.73 12.17
CA PHE A 99 -3.64 -6.20 10.92
C PHE A 99 -2.93 -7.59 11.00
#